data_19371bdea6aea7b9824d8db733acfda5
#
_entry.id   19371bdea6aea7b9824d8db733acfda5
#
_cell.length_a   1.000
_cell.length_b   1.000
_cell.length_c   1.000
_cell.angle_alpha   90.00
_cell.angle_beta   90.00
_cell.angle_gamma   90.00
#
_symmetry.space_group_name_H-M   'P 1'
#
loop_
_entity.id
_entity.type
_entity.pdbx_description
1 polymer ?
#
loop_
_entity_poly.entity_id
_entity_poly.type
_entity_poly.pdbx_seq_one_letter_code
_entity_poly.pdbx_strand_id
1 'polypeptide(L)'
;MGEAFHFSKGSLLVLGATVCWGLENNCTRQIADRDPMQIVTVKGFGSGLGALCIALAIGEGFPLAKHIAILLQLGFVAYGLSIYCYTYAQRTIGAARTSTYYAFAPFIGAALSFLLLGEPLTPLFLVATAVMAAGCWLATKSDT
;
A
#
# COMPACT_ATOMS: atom_id res chain seq x y z
N MET A 1 -1.07 28.17 -15.35
CA MET A 1 0.25 27.52 -15.45
C MET A 1 1.01 27.86 -14.19
N GLY A 2 1.18 26.96 -13.24
CA GLY A 2 1.88 27.26 -11.99
C GLY A 2 1.65 26.27 -10.85
N GLU A 3 1.21 25.05 -11.10
CA GLU A 3 1.28 23.98 -10.08
C GLU A 3 2.47 23.05 -10.35
N ALA A 4 3.62 23.65 -10.66
CA ALA A 4 4.85 22.93 -10.79
C ALA A 4 5.38 22.61 -9.38
N PHE A 5 5.38 21.32 -9.00
CA PHE A 5 6.17 20.70 -7.94
C PHE A 5 6.25 21.50 -6.62
N HIS A 6 5.10 21.79 -6.00
CA HIS A 6 5.13 22.14 -4.59
C HIS A 6 5.42 20.86 -3.78
N PHE A 7 6.68 20.70 -3.38
CA PHE A 7 7.09 19.72 -2.37
C PHE A 7 6.42 20.10 -1.05
N SER A 8 5.23 19.59 -0.84
CA SER A 8 4.48 19.81 0.40
C SER A 8 5.04 18.92 1.52
N LYS A 9 4.80 19.30 2.77
CA LYS A 9 5.11 18.43 3.92
C LYS A 9 4.47 17.03 3.74
N GLY A 10 3.28 16.95 3.13
CA GLY A 10 2.61 15.72 2.78
C GLY A 10 3.41 14.85 1.80
N SER A 11 4.03 15.45 0.78
CA SER A 11 4.88 14.72 -0.18
C SER A 11 6.09 14.08 0.48
N LEU A 12 6.71 14.77 1.46
CA LEU A 12 7.82 14.21 2.23
C LEU A 12 7.37 13.04 3.11
N LEU A 13 6.19 13.15 3.73
CA LEU A 13 5.62 12.06 4.53
C LEU A 13 5.30 10.83 3.68
N VAL A 14 4.76 11.02 2.47
CA VAL A 14 4.52 9.93 1.51
C VAL A 14 5.83 9.27 1.08
N LEU A 15 6.88 10.05 0.80
CA LEU A 15 8.21 9.52 0.50
C LEU A 15 8.77 8.70 1.67
N GLY A 16 8.66 9.20 2.90
CA GLY A 16 9.03 8.46 4.10
C GLY A 16 8.25 7.15 4.25
N ALA A 17 6.95 7.19 4.01
CA ALA A 17 6.09 6.00 4.06
C ALA A 17 6.48 4.96 3.01
N THR A 18 6.82 5.37 1.78
CA THR A 18 7.28 4.43 0.73
C THR A 18 8.61 3.77 1.07
N VAL A 19 9.55 4.50 1.67
CA VAL A 19 10.82 3.93 2.17
C VAL A 19 10.55 2.91 3.28
N CYS A 20 9.72 3.27 4.27
CA CYS A 20 9.34 2.35 5.35
C CYS A 20 8.66 1.10 4.81
N TRP A 21 7.79 1.25 3.80
CA TRP A 21 7.13 0.11 3.16
C TRP A 21 8.11 -0.79 2.41
N GLY A 22 9.09 -0.21 1.72
CA GLY A 22 10.16 -0.97 1.07
C GLY A 22 11.00 -1.79 2.06
N LEU A 23 11.37 -1.19 3.20
CA LEU A 23 12.08 -1.88 4.28
C LEU A 23 11.23 -2.99 4.88
N GLU A 24 9.96 -2.73 5.16
CA GLU A 24 8.99 -3.68 5.68
C GLU A 24 8.83 -4.89 4.74
N ASN A 25 8.71 -4.67 3.44
CA ASN A 25 8.63 -5.74 2.44
C ASN A 25 9.88 -6.63 2.44
N ASN A 26 11.07 -6.04 2.59
CA ASN A 26 12.31 -6.80 2.69
C ASN A 26 12.37 -7.65 3.97
N CYS A 27 11.91 -7.11 5.11
CA CYS A 27 11.80 -7.88 6.35
C CYS A 27 10.79 -9.02 6.20
N THR A 28 9.61 -8.76 5.62
CA THR A 28 8.59 -9.80 5.38
C THR A 28 9.09 -10.90 4.47
N ARG A 29 9.87 -10.55 3.43
CA ARG A 29 10.46 -11.53 2.52
C ARG A 29 11.35 -12.55 3.26
N GLN A 30 12.07 -12.13 4.29
CA GLN A 30 12.95 -13.01 5.07
C GLN A 30 12.19 -14.02 5.93
N ILE A 31 10.92 -13.76 6.22
CA ILE A 31 10.06 -14.64 7.02
C ILE A 31 8.87 -15.19 6.20
N ALA A 32 8.93 -15.10 4.86
CA ALA A 32 7.84 -15.51 3.98
C ALA A 32 7.54 -17.02 4.00
N ASP A 33 8.46 -17.83 4.52
CA ASP A 33 8.30 -19.27 4.79
C ASP A 33 7.38 -19.57 5.99
N ARG A 34 7.17 -18.56 6.86
CA ARG A 34 6.25 -18.67 8.00
C ARG A 34 4.79 -18.68 7.56
N ASP A 35 3.91 -19.05 8.48
CA ASP A 35 2.47 -19.02 8.24
C ASP A 35 2.01 -17.59 7.94
N PRO A 36 1.39 -17.32 6.77
CA PRO A 36 0.89 -16.00 6.41
C PRO A 36 -0.06 -15.39 7.44
N MET A 37 -0.85 -16.22 8.14
CA MET A 37 -1.75 -15.74 9.18
C MET A 37 -0.99 -15.17 10.38
N GLN A 38 0.11 -15.79 10.78
CA GLN A 38 0.97 -15.28 11.86
C GLN A 38 1.59 -13.95 11.48
N ILE A 39 2.09 -13.83 10.24
CA ILE A 39 2.68 -12.59 9.73
C ILE A 39 1.66 -11.46 9.75
N VAL A 40 0.46 -11.69 9.20
CA VAL A 40 -0.62 -10.71 9.17
C VAL A 40 -1.05 -10.30 10.58
N THR A 41 -1.13 -11.26 11.50
CA THR A 41 -1.51 -10.99 12.89
C THR A 41 -0.48 -10.08 13.57
N VAL A 42 0.80 -10.40 13.47
CA VAL A 42 1.88 -9.57 14.06
C VAL A 42 1.90 -8.18 13.45
N LYS A 43 1.80 -8.08 12.12
CA LYS A 43 1.72 -6.77 11.42
C LYS A 43 0.50 -5.96 11.83
N GLY A 44 -0.67 -6.59 11.87
CA GLY A 44 -1.93 -5.93 12.23
C GLY A 44 -1.91 -5.39 13.66
N PHE A 45 -1.47 -6.19 14.61
CA PHE A 45 -1.34 -5.74 16.00
C PHE A 45 -0.24 -4.69 16.16
N GLY A 46 0.92 -4.87 15.55
CA GLY A 46 2.02 -3.91 15.65
C GLY A 46 1.65 -2.55 15.07
N SER A 47 1.12 -2.51 13.85
CA SER A 47 0.70 -1.26 13.20
C SER A 47 -0.53 -0.64 13.87
N GLY A 48 -1.51 -1.47 14.26
CA GLY A 48 -2.73 -0.99 14.91
C GLY A 48 -2.47 -0.39 16.29
N LEU A 49 -1.69 -1.07 17.14
CA LEU A 49 -1.29 -0.53 18.45
C LEU A 49 -0.40 0.70 18.30
N GLY A 50 0.55 0.69 17.35
CA GLY A 50 1.38 1.85 17.08
C GLY A 50 0.57 3.07 16.66
N ALA A 51 -0.37 2.90 15.72
CA ALA A 51 -1.26 3.98 15.29
C ALA A 51 -2.16 4.48 16.43
N LEU A 52 -2.69 3.58 17.27
CA LEU A 52 -3.51 3.94 18.43
C LEU A 52 -2.70 4.74 19.45
N CYS A 53 -1.48 4.32 19.75
CA CYS A 53 -0.61 5.07 20.67
C CYS A 53 -0.31 6.48 20.15
N ILE A 54 -0.04 6.63 18.86
CA ILE A 54 0.19 7.94 18.23
C ILE A 54 -1.08 8.79 18.31
N ALA A 55 -2.25 8.26 17.95
CA ALA A 55 -3.51 8.98 18.00
C ALA A 55 -3.82 9.50 19.42
N LEU A 56 -3.63 8.66 20.43
CA LEU A 56 -3.79 9.06 21.83
C LEU A 56 -2.78 10.13 22.27
N ALA A 57 -1.53 10.02 21.80
CA ALA A 57 -0.48 10.99 22.15
C ALA A 57 -0.73 12.39 21.56
N ILE A 58 -1.36 12.47 20.37
CA ILE A 58 -1.73 13.74 19.74
C ILE A 58 -3.12 14.25 20.17
N GLY A 59 -3.79 13.55 21.09
CA GLY A 59 -5.07 13.97 21.66
C GLY A 59 -6.29 13.69 20.78
N GLU A 60 -6.18 12.78 19.82
CA GLU A 60 -7.33 12.36 19.01
C GLU A 60 -8.36 11.61 19.86
N GLY A 61 -9.64 11.94 19.66
CA GLY A 61 -10.74 11.27 20.33
C GLY A 61 -11.15 9.95 19.66
N PHE A 62 -11.82 9.08 20.41
CA PHE A 62 -12.38 7.86 19.84
C PHE A 62 -13.51 8.17 18.85
N PRO A 63 -13.52 7.54 17.68
CA PRO A 63 -14.57 7.71 16.69
C PRO A 63 -15.90 7.14 17.20
N LEU A 64 -17.02 7.63 16.66
CA LEU A 64 -18.35 7.09 16.96
C LEU A 64 -18.43 5.59 16.60
N ALA A 65 -19.21 4.82 17.37
CA ALA A 65 -19.35 3.37 17.20
C ALA A 65 -19.67 2.94 15.75
N LYS A 66 -20.51 3.69 15.04
CA LYS A 66 -20.81 3.44 13.62
C LYS A 66 -19.58 3.53 12.71
N HIS A 67 -18.66 4.46 12.98
CA HIS A 67 -17.43 4.59 12.22
C HIS A 67 -16.45 3.47 12.55
N ILE A 68 -16.43 2.99 13.79
CA ILE A 68 -15.60 1.86 14.20
C ILE A 68 -15.97 0.61 13.39
N ALA A 69 -17.25 0.31 13.21
CA ALA A 69 -17.69 -0.84 12.42
C ALA A 69 -17.21 -0.76 10.96
N ILE A 70 -17.35 0.42 10.33
CA ILE A 70 -16.87 0.65 8.96
C ILE A 70 -15.35 0.52 8.87
N LEU A 71 -14.62 1.11 9.83
CA LEU A 71 -13.16 1.04 9.87
C LEU A 71 -12.65 -0.39 10.09
N LEU A 72 -13.32 -1.18 10.94
CA LEU A 72 -12.98 -2.59 11.13
C LEU A 72 -13.21 -3.41 9.86
N GLN A 73 -14.33 -3.18 9.17
CA GLN A 73 -14.62 -3.86 7.89
C GLN A 73 -13.60 -3.47 6.81
N LEU A 74 -13.28 -2.18 6.69
CA LEU A 74 -12.25 -1.69 5.77
C LEU A 74 -10.87 -2.27 6.12
N GLY A 75 -10.50 -2.26 7.39
CA GLY A 75 -9.24 -2.83 7.88
C GLY A 75 -9.14 -4.33 7.61
N PHE A 76 -10.23 -5.07 7.81
CA PHE A 76 -10.26 -6.50 7.51
C PHE A 76 -10.07 -6.78 6.01
N VAL A 77 -10.84 -6.11 5.15
CA VAL A 77 -10.81 -6.38 3.70
C VAL A 77 -9.59 -5.78 3.03
N ALA A 78 -9.35 -4.48 3.24
CA ALA A 78 -8.29 -3.75 2.52
C ALA A 78 -6.88 -4.04 3.05
N TYR A 79 -6.74 -4.35 4.34
CA TYR A 79 -5.45 -4.66 4.95
C TYR A 79 -5.31 -6.15 5.29
N GLY A 80 -6.16 -6.69 6.14
CA GLY A 80 -6.04 -8.06 6.63
C GLY A 80 -6.00 -9.07 5.50
N LEU A 81 -7.06 -9.11 4.69
CA LEU A 81 -7.19 -10.06 3.58
C LEU A 81 -6.18 -9.77 2.46
N SER A 82 -5.94 -8.50 2.14
CA SER A 82 -4.97 -8.10 1.12
C SER A 82 -3.54 -8.52 1.49
N ILE A 83 -3.10 -8.23 2.71
CA ILE A 83 -1.76 -8.61 3.19
C ILE A 83 -1.63 -10.13 3.30
N TYR A 84 -2.69 -10.82 3.73
CA TYR A 84 -2.71 -12.28 3.76
C TYR A 84 -2.50 -12.86 2.35
N CYS A 85 -3.28 -12.43 1.37
CA CYS A 85 -3.15 -12.89 -0.02
C CYS A 85 -1.75 -12.57 -0.58
N TYR A 86 -1.23 -11.38 -0.31
CA TYR A 86 0.11 -10.98 -0.73
C TYR A 86 1.20 -11.87 -0.14
N THR A 87 1.17 -12.11 1.17
CA THR A 87 2.15 -12.96 1.87
C THR A 87 2.03 -14.41 1.45
N TYR A 88 0.80 -14.91 1.24
CA TYR A 88 0.55 -16.24 0.72
C TYR A 88 1.13 -16.40 -0.70
N ALA A 89 0.94 -15.40 -1.57
CA ALA A 89 1.53 -15.39 -2.90
C ALA A 89 3.06 -15.37 -2.84
N GLN A 90 3.67 -14.56 -1.96
CA GLN A 90 5.13 -14.57 -1.76
C GLN A 90 5.67 -15.94 -1.39
N ARG A 91 4.93 -16.67 -0.56
CA ARG A 91 5.30 -18.03 -0.14
C ARG A 91 5.18 -19.04 -1.27
N THR A 92 4.18 -18.92 -2.15
CA THR A 92 3.87 -19.91 -3.19
C THR A 92 4.59 -19.68 -4.51
N ILE A 93 4.65 -18.45 -4.98
CA ILE A 93 5.24 -18.09 -6.29
C ILE A 93 6.53 -17.28 -6.17
N GLY A 94 6.94 -16.95 -4.95
CA GLY A 94 8.13 -16.17 -4.64
C GLY A 94 7.90 -14.66 -4.63
N ALA A 95 8.79 -13.96 -3.93
CA ALA A 95 8.64 -12.52 -3.69
C ALA A 95 8.76 -11.68 -4.97
N ALA A 96 9.67 -12.02 -5.90
CA ALA A 96 9.88 -11.28 -7.13
C ALA A 96 8.61 -11.29 -8.00
N ARG A 97 8.06 -12.48 -8.28
CA ARG A 97 6.82 -12.60 -9.08
C ARG A 97 5.63 -11.93 -8.41
N THR A 98 5.48 -12.08 -7.09
CA THR A 98 4.40 -11.42 -6.34
C THR A 98 4.50 -9.90 -6.46
N SER A 99 5.69 -9.33 -6.31
CA SER A 99 5.90 -7.88 -6.45
C SER A 99 5.60 -7.39 -7.86
N THR A 100 5.96 -8.18 -8.89
CA THR A 100 5.64 -7.86 -10.28
C THR A 100 4.13 -7.80 -10.52
N TYR A 101 3.37 -8.79 -10.03
CA TYR A 101 1.90 -8.76 -10.14
C TYR A 101 1.29 -7.62 -9.33
N TYR A 102 1.81 -7.36 -8.14
CA TYR A 102 1.32 -6.26 -7.29
C TYR A 102 1.56 -4.88 -7.91
N ALA A 103 2.59 -4.74 -8.75
CA ALA A 103 2.87 -3.50 -9.47
C ALA A 103 1.74 -3.07 -10.44
N PHE A 104 0.81 -3.97 -10.78
CA PHE A 104 -0.40 -3.62 -11.55
C PHE A 104 -1.51 -2.98 -10.70
N ALA A 105 -1.48 -3.12 -9.37
CA ALA A 105 -2.52 -2.60 -8.48
C ALA A 105 -2.80 -1.09 -8.66
N PRO A 106 -1.80 -0.20 -8.78
CA PRO A 106 -2.04 1.23 -8.99
C PRO A 106 -2.77 1.54 -10.30
N PHE A 107 -2.52 0.76 -11.36
CA PHE A 107 -3.22 0.95 -12.64
C PHE A 107 -4.69 0.57 -12.55
N ILE A 108 -4.99 -0.52 -11.83
CA ILE A 108 -6.37 -0.94 -11.54
C ILE A 108 -7.06 0.12 -10.68
N GLY A 109 -6.38 0.62 -9.63
CA GLY A 109 -6.90 1.68 -8.78
C GLY A 109 -7.21 2.95 -9.55
N ALA A 110 -6.30 3.37 -10.43
CA ALA A 110 -6.48 4.53 -11.30
C ALA A 110 -7.67 4.38 -12.26
N ALA A 111 -7.80 3.22 -12.90
CA ALA A 111 -8.93 2.93 -13.79
C ALA A 111 -10.26 2.96 -13.03
N LEU A 112 -10.31 2.37 -11.84
CA LEU A 112 -11.50 2.38 -10.99
C LEU A 112 -11.84 3.79 -10.49
N SER A 113 -10.86 4.60 -10.11
CA SER A 113 -11.04 6.00 -9.72
C SER A 113 -11.66 6.82 -10.84
N PHE A 114 -11.14 6.68 -12.06
CA PHE A 114 -11.72 7.34 -13.24
C PHE A 114 -13.15 6.87 -13.52
N LEU A 115 -13.41 5.55 -13.50
CA LEU A 115 -14.71 4.99 -13.87
C LEU A 115 -15.79 5.20 -12.80
N LEU A 116 -15.44 5.09 -11.52
CA LEU A 116 -16.41 5.13 -10.41
C LEU A 116 -16.56 6.52 -9.80
N LEU A 117 -15.46 7.28 -9.71
CA LEU A 117 -15.44 8.58 -9.06
C LEU A 117 -15.44 9.74 -10.07
N GLY A 118 -15.26 9.48 -11.38
CA GLY A 118 -15.21 10.49 -12.42
C GLY A 118 -14.02 11.45 -12.27
N GLU A 119 -12.93 11.02 -11.64
CA GLU A 119 -11.75 11.85 -11.45
C GLU A 119 -11.08 12.19 -12.78
N PRO A 120 -10.72 13.48 -13.04
CA PRO A 120 -10.13 13.88 -14.29
C PRO A 120 -8.72 13.31 -14.46
N LEU A 121 -8.44 12.80 -15.66
CA LEU A 121 -7.09 12.37 -16.03
C LEU A 121 -6.22 13.61 -16.27
N THR A 122 -5.44 13.99 -15.29
CA THR A 122 -4.51 15.11 -15.43
C THR A 122 -3.28 14.72 -16.26
N PRO A 123 -2.63 15.65 -16.99
CA PRO A 123 -1.40 15.35 -17.72
C PRO A 123 -0.29 14.79 -16.82
N LEU A 124 -0.20 15.29 -15.59
CA LEU A 124 0.76 14.79 -14.59
C LEU A 124 0.49 13.33 -14.23
N PHE A 125 -0.79 12.95 -14.08
CA PHE A 125 -1.21 11.59 -13.84
C PHE A 125 -0.81 10.65 -14.98
N LEU A 126 -1.01 11.09 -16.25
CA LEU A 126 -0.61 10.30 -17.42
C LEU A 126 0.91 10.08 -17.48
N VAL A 127 1.69 11.11 -17.19
CA VAL A 127 3.16 11.01 -17.13
C VAL A 127 3.57 10.05 -16.02
N ALA A 128 3.01 10.18 -14.81
CA ALA A 128 3.31 9.28 -13.70
C ALA A 128 2.97 7.82 -14.03
N THR A 129 1.82 7.58 -14.65
CA THR A 129 1.39 6.25 -15.10
C THR A 129 2.34 5.67 -16.13
N ALA A 130 2.82 6.47 -17.10
CA ALA A 130 3.78 6.05 -18.10
C ALA A 130 5.15 5.67 -17.48
N VAL A 131 5.63 6.48 -16.52
CA VAL A 131 6.88 6.20 -15.78
C VAL A 131 6.75 4.91 -14.97
N MET A 132 5.62 4.70 -14.29
CA MET A 132 5.34 3.46 -13.56
C MET A 132 5.30 2.25 -14.51
N ALA A 133 4.63 2.36 -15.66
CA ALA A 133 4.57 1.29 -16.64
C ALA A 133 5.96 0.92 -17.17
N ALA A 134 6.80 1.91 -17.45
CA ALA A 134 8.19 1.69 -17.85
C ALA A 134 9.00 1.00 -16.74
N GLY A 135 8.83 1.40 -15.47
CA GLY A 135 9.46 0.75 -14.33
C GLY A 135 9.04 -0.71 -14.16
N CYS A 136 7.74 -1.00 -14.28
CA CYS A 136 7.22 -2.37 -14.23
C CYS A 136 7.79 -3.23 -15.37
N TRP A 137 7.85 -2.69 -16.58
CA TRP A 137 8.41 -3.38 -17.73
C TRP A 137 9.90 -3.71 -17.55
N LEU A 138 10.69 -2.77 -17.05
CA LEU A 138 12.10 -2.98 -16.73
C LEU A 138 12.30 -4.04 -15.64
N ALA A 139 11.47 -4.03 -14.59
CA ALA A 139 11.54 -5.00 -13.52
C ALA A 139 11.22 -6.42 -14.02
N THR A 140 10.21 -6.60 -14.89
CA THR A 140 9.88 -7.91 -15.46
C THR A 140 10.98 -8.45 -16.38
N LYS A 141 11.71 -7.59 -17.07
CA LYS A 141 12.81 -7.99 -17.96
C LYS A 141 14.07 -8.42 -17.20
N SER A 142 14.25 -7.96 -15.98
CA SER A 142 15.39 -8.32 -15.13
C SER A 142 15.29 -9.73 -14.53
N ASP A 143 14.08 -10.32 -14.52
CA ASP A 143 13.80 -11.65 -13.95
C ASP A 143 13.88 -12.78 -15.00
N THR A 144 14.21 -12.47 -16.25
CA THR A 144 14.48 -13.42 -17.35
C THR A 144 15.96 -13.53 -17.64
#